data_8b664fc15215dffa893ce9f99b7a05c3
#
_entry.id   8b664fc15215dffa893ce9f99b7a05c3
#
_cell.length_a   1.000
_cell.length_b   1.000
_cell.length_c   1.000
_cell.angle_alpha   90.00
_cell.angle_beta   90.00
_cell.angle_gamma   90.00
#
_symmetry.space_group_name_H-M   'P 1'
#
loop_
_entity.id
_entity.type
_entity.pdbx_description
1 polymer ?
#
loop_
_entity_poly.entity_id
_entity_poly.type
_entity_poly.pdbx_seq_one_letter_code
_entity_poly.pdbx_strand_id
1 'polypeptide(L)'
;MKRSLKYIFVSFIATLFLTSCIENDVPYPRSLGKIVKFEVEGQKAPALIDTVSRVVTVSMEETADLTNVKLLVFEVSDNVTNDVELSQYIDFTEENTYVLETYPEQSYTWTVNATQDIERYIIAENQIGDAVFDPVYRSAVFYVTEGLQDIHILDIKLGPEGSVITPDPREIRDFMSMKEFEVSYRDIVETWTVNAYMKDIQIETSTADAWTNHAYLSGICAQSASNPTFMYKAVNDTLWSSVPVEEVTVDRSIMTAHIAGLEPSTEYVFKAVADGMEGLEVTFVTEDGLQMPNMSFDDWYLDTPENQVADGK
;
A
#
# COMPACT_ATOMS: atom_id res chain seq x y z
N MET A 1 -65.70 61.10 -12.24
CA MET A 1 -65.55 59.59 -12.27
C MET A 1 -64.36 59.07 -13.08
N LYS A 2 -63.98 59.60 -14.22
CA LYS A 2 -62.88 59.11 -15.05
C LYS A 2 -61.46 59.25 -14.42
N ARG A 3 -61.21 60.27 -13.57
CA ARG A 3 -59.91 60.45 -12.91
C ARG A 3 -59.70 59.53 -11.72
N SER A 4 -60.74 59.27 -10.99
CA SER A 4 -60.65 58.35 -9.81
C SER A 4 -60.36 56.90 -10.24
N LEU A 5 -60.90 56.45 -11.36
CA LEU A 5 -60.72 55.12 -11.90
C LEU A 5 -59.24 54.82 -12.35
N LYS A 6 -58.57 55.93 -12.88
CA LYS A 6 -57.16 55.81 -13.27
C LYS A 6 -56.22 55.57 -12.06
N TYR A 7 -56.48 56.23 -10.95
CA TYR A 7 -55.66 56.08 -9.75
C TYR A 7 -55.89 54.74 -9.08
N ILE A 8 -57.11 54.19 -9.12
CA ILE A 8 -57.40 52.86 -8.63
C ILE A 8 -56.68 51.79 -9.47
N PHE A 9 -56.68 51.98 -10.81
CA PHE A 9 -56.00 51.03 -11.71
C PHE A 9 -54.47 51.07 -11.58
N VAL A 10 -53.88 52.27 -11.41
CA VAL A 10 -52.42 52.42 -11.17
C VAL A 10 -52.04 51.88 -9.80
N SER A 11 -52.87 52.09 -8.77
CA SER A 11 -52.64 51.52 -7.45
C SER A 11 -52.74 49.98 -7.45
N PHE A 12 -53.65 49.37 -8.21
CA PHE A 12 -53.81 47.95 -8.34
C PHE A 12 -52.66 47.30 -9.12
N ILE A 13 -52.12 47.97 -10.14
CA ILE A 13 -50.93 47.51 -10.85
C ILE A 13 -49.67 47.65 -9.97
N ALA A 14 -49.54 48.70 -9.17
CA ALA A 14 -48.42 48.87 -8.25
C ALA A 14 -48.42 47.83 -7.11
N THR A 15 -49.60 47.40 -6.64
CA THR A 15 -49.69 46.30 -5.65
C THR A 15 -49.41 44.92 -6.22
N LEU A 16 -49.67 44.71 -7.53
CA LEU A 16 -49.32 43.46 -8.21
C LEU A 16 -47.81 43.28 -8.40
N PHE A 17 -47.04 44.35 -8.43
CA PHE A 17 -45.56 44.26 -8.51
C PHE A 17 -44.88 44.09 -7.16
N LEU A 18 -45.60 44.22 -6.02
CA LEU A 18 -45.04 44.05 -4.69
C LEU A 18 -45.20 42.63 -4.14
N THR A 19 -45.86 41.74 -4.87
CA THR A 19 -45.94 40.30 -4.52
C THR A 19 -44.98 39.45 -5.33
N SER A 20 -43.89 40.06 -5.91
CA SER A 20 -42.74 39.26 -6.27
C SER A 20 -42.15 38.72 -4.97
N CYS A 21 -42.54 37.55 -4.59
CA CYS A 21 -41.70 36.74 -3.69
C CYS A 21 -40.33 36.73 -4.32
N ILE A 22 -39.39 37.45 -3.74
CA ILE A 22 -38.00 37.14 -3.89
C ILE A 22 -37.90 35.76 -3.24
N GLU A 23 -38.03 34.71 -4.03
CA GLU A 23 -37.41 33.45 -3.64
C GLU A 23 -35.95 33.79 -3.42
N ASN A 24 -35.56 33.81 -2.17
CA ASN A 24 -34.16 33.87 -1.83
C ASN A 24 -33.57 32.55 -2.38
N ASP A 25 -33.17 32.62 -3.63
CA ASP A 25 -32.29 31.67 -4.25
C ASP A 25 -30.89 31.88 -3.62
N VAL A 26 -30.85 31.79 -2.30
CA VAL A 26 -29.57 31.59 -1.63
C VAL A 26 -29.14 30.19 -2.10
N PRO A 27 -28.13 30.12 -2.96
CA PRO A 27 -27.65 28.81 -3.35
C PRO A 27 -27.25 28.11 -2.03
N TYR A 28 -28.07 27.14 -1.61
CA TYR A 28 -27.68 26.26 -0.53
C TYR A 28 -26.27 25.81 -0.86
N PRO A 29 -25.34 25.84 0.09
CA PRO A 29 -24.01 25.36 -0.15
C PRO A 29 -24.17 23.95 -0.74
N ARG A 30 -23.69 23.75 -1.97
CA ARG A 30 -23.76 22.46 -2.63
C ARG A 30 -22.96 21.50 -1.78
N SER A 31 -23.64 20.77 -0.92
CA SER A 31 -23.00 19.69 -0.17
C SER A 31 -22.68 18.60 -1.18
N LEU A 32 -21.39 18.32 -1.35
CA LEU A 32 -20.95 17.17 -2.13
C LEU A 32 -21.21 15.92 -1.29
N GLY A 33 -21.95 14.96 -1.83
CA GLY A 33 -22.15 13.67 -1.19
C GLY A 33 -20.82 12.91 -1.07
N LYS A 34 -20.20 12.94 0.10
CA LYS A 34 -18.92 12.30 0.35
C LYS A 34 -19.06 11.26 1.45
N ILE A 35 -18.40 10.11 1.26
CA ILE A 35 -18.05 9.21 2.36
C ILE A 35 -16.88 9.84 3.09
N VAL A 36 -17.02 10.01 4.41
CA VAL A 36 -16.01 10.62 5.28
C VAL A 36 -15.24 9.54 6.04
N LYS A 37 -15.96 8.48 6.43
CA LYS A 37 -15.35 7.36 7.16
C LYS A 37 -16.04 6.06 6.77
N PHE A 38 -15.24 5.02 6.56
CA PHE A 38 -15.71 3.68 6.24
C PHE A 38 -14.86 2.68 7.02
N GLU A 39 -15.49 1.88 7.85
CA GLU A 39 -14.79 0.84 8.62
C GLU A 39 -15.58 -0.47 8.59
N VAL A 40 -14.86 -1.56 8.45
CA VAL A 40 -15.40 -2.91 8.44
C VAL A 40 -14.63 -3.83 9.39
N GLU A 41 -15.23 -4.94 9.74
CA GLU A 41 -14.58 -5.99 10.52
C GLU A 41 -13.47 -6.66 9.71
N GLY A 42 -12.31 -6.92 10.34
CA GLY A 42 -11.15 -7.51 9.66
C GLY A 42 -10.38 -6.54 8.77
N GLN A 43 -10.58 -5.23 8.93
CA GLN A 43 -9.81 -4.21 8.23
C GLN A 43 -8.41 -4.06 8.85
N LYS A 44 -7.38 -4.06 8.00
CA LYS A 44 -5.96 -3.98 8.40
C LYS A 44 -5.51 -2.54 8.66
N ALA A 45 -6.04 -1.57 7.91
CA ALA A 45 -5.65 -0.16 7.97
C ALA A 45 -6.87 0.73 7.67
N PRO A 46 -6.86 2.05 8.03
CA PRO A 46 -7.93 2.97 7.65
C PRO A 46 -8.20 2.94 6.16
N ALA A 47 -9.48 2.98 5.77
CA ALA A 47 -9.88 2.96 4.38
C ALA A 47 -9.33 4.18 3.63
N LEU A 48 -8.82 3.95 2.42
CA LEU A 48 -8.42 5.02 1.51
C LEU A 48 -9.66 5.56 0.78
N ILE A 49 -9.99 6.83 1.02
CA ILE A 49 -11.17 7.48 0.44
C ILE A 49 -10.75 8.49 -0.61
N ASP A 50 -10.93 8.15 -1.88
CA ASP A 50 -10.72 9.08 -3.00
C ASP A 50 -12.02 9.81 -3.32
N THR A 51 -12.09 11.07 -2.92
CA THR A 51 -13.27 11.91 -3.13
C THR A 51 -13.41 12.40 -4.57
N VAL A 52 -12.40 12.30 -5.39
CA VAL A 52 -12.41 12.72 -6.81
C VAL A 52 -13.01 11.61 -7.67
N SER A 53 -12.46 10.40 -7.57
CA SER A 53 -12.98 9.23 -8.27
C SER A 53 -14.21 8.62 -7.60
N ARG A 54 -14.49 8.99 -6.35
CA ARG A 54 -15.54 8.42 -5.49
C ARG A 54 -15.36 6.92 -5.27
N VAL A 55 -14.16 6.56 -4.91
CA VAL A 55 -13.78 5.19 -4.61
C VAL A 55 -13.28 5.11 -3.17
N VAL A 56 -13.75 4.11 -2.46
CA VAL A 56 -13.21 3.70 -1.16
C VAL A 56 -12.49 2.37 -1.35
N THR A 57 -11.24 2.30 -0.96
CA THR A 57 -10.47 1.07 -0.96
C THR A 57 -10.20 0.65 0.48
N VAL A 58 -10.63 -0.55 0.83
CA VAL A 58 -10.45 -1.14 2.16
C VAL A 58 -9.37 -2.21 2.08
N SER A 59 -8.31 -2.06 2.88
CA SER A 59 -7.29 -3.10 3.03
C SER A 59 -7.71 -4.07 4.13
N MET A 60 -7.86 -5.34 3.79
CA MET A 60 -8.33 -6.39 4.67
C MET A 60 -7.18 -7.25 5.19
N GLU A 61 -7.35 -7.79 6.40
CA GLU A 61 -6.47 -8.84 6.92
C GLU A 61 -6.50 -10.06 5.99
N GLU A 62 -5.37 -10.74 5.82
CA GLU A 62 -5.27 -11.89 4.91
C GLU A 62 -6.20 -13.05 5.27
N THR A 63 -6.62 -13.11 6.53
CA THR A 63 -7.54 -14.12 7.05
C THR A 63 -9.00 -13.69 7.04
N ALA A 64 -9.31 -12.46 6.60
CA ALA A 64 -10.68 -11.96 6.55
C ALA A 64 -11.54 -12.76 5.57
N ASP A 65 -12.82 -12.93 5.90
CA ASP A 65 -13.80 -13.55 4.99
C ASP A 65 -14.45 -12.47 4.14
N LEU A 66 -13.97 -12.30 2.90
CA LEU A 66 -14.48 -11.27 2.01
C LEU A 66 -15.95 -11.48 1.60
N THR A 67 -16.49 -12.70 1.74
CA THR A 67 -17.89 -12.99 1.38
C THR A 67 -18.88 -12.52 2.43
N ASN A 68 -18.41 -12.21 3.65
CA ASN A 68 -19.29 -11.93 4.79
C ASN A 68 -18.65 -10.93 5.77
N VAL A 69 -18.36 -9.73 5.29
CA VAL A 69 -17.68 -8.68 6.07
C VAL A 69 -18.72 -7.77 6.73
N LYS A 70 -18.63 -7.57 8.04
CA LYS A 70 -19.54 -6.72 8.78
C LYS A 70 -19.15 -5.24 8.66
N LEU A 71 -20.09 -4.39 8.28
CA LEU A 71 -19.93 -2.93 8.28
C LEU A 71 -20.01 -2.39 9.72
N LEU A 72 -18.97 -1.69 10.15
CA LEU A 72 -18.87 -1.13 11.49
C LEU A 72 -19.17 0.38 11.52
N VAL A 73 -18.62 1.14 10.55
CA VAL A 73 -18.78 2.58 10.46
C VAL A 73 -19.03 3.00 9.03
N PHE A 74 -20.04 3.84 8.83
CA PHE A 74 -20.35 4.51 7.59
C PHE A 74 -20.74 5.95 7.88
N GLU A 75 -19.78 6.87 7.75
CA GLU A 75 -20.02 8.29 7.96
C GLU A 75 -19.98 9.04 6.63
N VAL A 76 -20.92 9.94 6.45
CA VAL A 76 -21.05 10.77 5.26
C VAL A 76 -21.00 12.25 5.61
N SER A 77 -20.75 13.09 4.62
CA SER A 77 -20.74 14.55 4.82
C SER A 77 -22.10 15.10 5.25
N ASP A 78 -22.09 16.29 5.83
CA ASP A 78 -23.31 16.97 6.29
C ASP A 78 -24.36 17.13 5.18
N ASN A 79 -25.63 17.03 5.56
CA ASN A 79 -26.79 17.15 4.66
C ASN A 79 -26.82 16.10 3.54
N VAL A 80 -26.34 14.92 3.81
CA VAL A 80 -26.37 13.74 2.93
C VAL A 80 -27.26 12.69 3.56
N THR A 81 -28.12 12.06 2.76
CA THR A 81 -28.90 10.91 3.14
C THR A 81 -28.40 9.67 2.40
N ASN A 82 -28.53 8.52 3.05
CA ASN A 82 -28.19 7.21 2.50
C ASN A 82 -29.08 6.15 3.14
N ASP A 83 -29.21 5.01 2.50
CA ASP A 83 -30.00 3.86 2.97
C ASP A 83 -29.14 2.77 3.61
N VAL A 84 -27.91 3.08 4.02
CA VAL A 84 -26.97 2.11 4.56
C VAL A 84 -27.26 1.81 6.01
N GLU A 85 -27.47 0.53 6.31
CA GLU A 85 -27.67 0.04 7.67
C GLU A 85 -26.31 -0.39 8.27
N LEU A 86 -25.99 0.14 9.46
CA LEU A 86 -24.82 -0.31 10.21
C LEU A 86 -25.02 -1.76 10.67
N SER A 87 -23.91 -2.49 10.73
CA SER A 87 -23.87 -3.92 11.08
C SER A 87 -24.47 -4.87 10.02
N GLN A 88 -24.79 -4.37 8.83
CA GLN A 88 -25.07 -5.24 7.70
C GLN A 88 -23.79 -5.98 7.27
N TYR A 89 -23.96 -7.10 6.61
CA TYR A 89 -22.86 -7.87 6.03
C TYR A 89 -22.72 -7.54 4.54
N ILE A 90 -21.49 -7.43 4.10
CA ILE A 90 -21.09 -7.02 2.75
C ILE A 90 -20.25 -8.14 2.14
N ASP A 91 -20.54 -8.49 0.89
CA ASP A 91 -19.71 -9.38 0.07
C ASP A 91 -18.74 -8.53 -0.75
N PHE A 92 -17.46 -8.58 -0.40
CA PHE A 92 -16.38 -7.87 -1.10
C PHE A 92 -15.71 -8.69 -2.20
N THR A 93 -16.23 -9.85 -2.54
CA THR A 93 -15.77 -10.59 -3.73
C THR A 93 -16.25 -9.93 -5.02
N GLU A 94 -17.24 -9.03 -4.91
CA GLU A 94 -17.79 -8.21 -5.98
C GLU A 94 -17.65 -6.72 -5.64
N GLU A 95 -17.82 -5.88 -6.65
CA GLU A 95 -17.85 -4.43 -6.48
C GLU A 95 -19.12 -4.00 -5.74
N ASN A 96 -18.95 -3.22 -4.67
CA ASN A 96 -20.05 -2.66 -3.90
C ASN A 96 -20.26 -1.19 -4.24
N THR A 97 -21.51 -0.79 -4.49
CA THR A 97 -21.86 0.60 -4.79
C THR A 97 -22.83 1.15 -3.75
N TYR A 98 -22.60 2.42 -3.37
CA TYR A 98 -23.42 3.18 -2.44
C TYR A 98 -23.88 4.48 -3.09
N VAL A 99 -25.16 4.80 -2.97
CA VAL A 99 -25.73 6.04 -3.48
C VAL A 99 -25.94 7.01 -2.32
N LEU A 100 -25.34 8.18 -2.42
CA LEU A 100 -25.49 9.27 -1.48
C LEU A 100 -26.38 10.34 -2.11
N GLU A 101 -27.42 10.76 -1.42
CA GLU A 101 -28.33 11.77 -1.90
C GLU A 101 -28.15 13.07 -1.14
N THR A 102 -28.11 14.18 -1.88
CA THR A 102 -28.02 15.53 -1.33
C THR A 102 -29.22 16.35 -1.76
N TYR A 103 -29.52 17.40 -1.00
CA TYR A 103 -30.54 18.37 -1.43
C TYR A 103 -29.94 19.41 -2.40
N PRO A 104 -30.61 19.83 -3.51
CA PRO A 104 -31.85 19.28 -4.06
C PRO A 104 -31.58 18.13 -5.04
N GLU A 105 -32.01 16.93 -4.70
CA GLU A 105 -32.09 15.71 -5.54
C GLU A 105 -30.84 15.43 -6.42
N GLN A 106 -29.64 15.62 -5.87
CA GLN A 106 -28.40 15.16 -6.51
C GLN A 106 -27.94 13.87 -5.89
N SER A 107 -27.67 12.87 -6.70
CA SER A 107 -27.13 11.59 -6.27
C SER A 107 -25.65 11.45 -6.66
N TYR A 108 -24.87 10.84 -5.76
CA TYR A 108 -23.46 10.56 -5.93
C TYR A 108 -23.25 9.07 -5.71
N THR A 109 -22.87 8.36 -6.76
CA THR A 109 -22.52 6.94 -6.64
C THR A 109 -21.07 6.80 -6.23
N TRP A 110 -20.85 6.02 -5.20
CA TRP A 110 -19.54 5.64 -4.66
C TRP A 110 -19.32 4.15 -4.86
N THR A 111 -18.11 3.79 -5.22
CA THR A 111 -17.66 2.40 -5.30
C THR A 111 -16.81 2.07 -4.08
N VAL A 112 -17.05 0.92 -3.46
CA VAL A 112 -16.26 0.42 -2.33
C VAL A 112 -15.69 -0.93 -2.70
N ASN A 113 -14.35 -1.01 -2.74
CA ASN A 113 -13.61 -2.22 -3.08
C ASN A 113 -12.76 -2.64 -1.88
N ALA A 114 -12.56 -3.94 -1.72
CA ALA A 114 -11.58 -4.46 -0.79
C ALA A 114 -10.35 -5.00 -1.52
N THR A 115 -9.19 -4.83 -0.90
CA THR A 115 -7.94 -5.49 -1.27
C THR A 115 -7.51 -6.39 -0.13
N GLN A 116 -6.99 -7.56 -0.46
CA GLN A 116 -6.46 -8.52 0.51
C GLN A 116 -5.10 -8.98 0.05
N ASP A 117 -4.07 -8.41 0.67
CA ASP A 117 -2.69 -8.75 0.36
C ASP A 117 -2.27 -9.97 1.19
N ILE A 118 -2.07 -11.08 0.52
CA ILE A 118 -1.58 -12.32 1.12
C ILE A 118 -0.06 -12.34 0.93
N GLU A 119 0.66 -12.33 2.03
CA GLU A 119 2.11 -12.54 2.00
C GLU A 119 2.39 -13.99 1.59
N ARG A 120 3.21 -14.17 0.56
CA ARG A 120 3.63 -15.49 0.07
C ARG A 120 5.14 -15.58 0.04
N TYR A 121 5.65 -16.74 0.39
CA TYR A 121 7.09 -17.02 0.33
C TYR A 121 7.36 -18.49 0.08
N ILE A 122 8.54 -18.77 -0.48
CA ILE A 122 9.18 -20.08 -0.53
C ILE A 122 10.59 -19.88 -0.02
N ILE A 123 10.98 -20.69 0.93
CA ILE A 123 12.33 -20.76 1.49
C ILE A 123 12.84 -22.17 1.26
N ALA A 124 13.87 -22.30 0.46
CA ALA A 124 14.48 -23.58 0.14
C ALA A 124 15.99 -23.55 0.39
N GLU A 125 16.57 -24.72 0.62
CA GLU A 125 18.02 -24.88 0.70
C GLU A 125 18.67 -24.51 -0.65
N ASN A 126 19.80 -23.80 -0.61
CA ASN A 126 20.50 -23.29 -1.79
C ASN A 126 19.70 -22.34 -2.69
N GLN A 127 18.63 -21.71 -2.16
CA GLN A 127 17.84 -20.73 -2.88
C GLN A 127 18.63 -19.43 -3.10
N ILE A 128 18.37 -18.78 -4.24
CA ILE A 128 18.94 -17.47 -4.62
C ILE A 128 17.83 -16.46 -4.70
N GLY A 129 17.86 -15.43 -3.84
CA GLY A 129 16.87 -14.38 -3.79
C GLY A 129 15.49 -14.87 -3.38
N ASP A 130 14.51 -13.98 -3.43
CA ASP A 130 13.14 -14.29 -3.11
C ASP A 130 12.44 -15.04 -4.25
N ALA A 131 11.45 -15.86 -3.90
CA ALA A 131 10.58 -16.47 -4.89
C ALA A 131 9.66 -15.40 -5.51
N VAL A 132 9.37 -15.55 -6.80
CA VAL A 132 8.46 -14.68 -7.54
C VAL A 132 7.10 -15.35 -7.64
N PHE A 133 6.05 -14.61 -7.27
CA PHE A 133 4.68 -15.10 -7.26
C PHE A 133 3.83 -14.36 -8.28
N ASP A 134 2.99 -15.11 -8.99
CA ASP A 134 1.90 -14.57 -9.80
C ASP A 134 0.56 -15.08 -9.23
N PRO A 135 -0.15 -14.26 -8.42
CA PRO A 135 -1.41 -14.67 -7.83
C PRO A 135 -2.54 -14.87 -8.84
N VAL A 136 -2.47 -14.22 -10.00
CA VAL A 136 -3.50 -14.32 -11.05
C VAL A 136 -3.43 -15.70 -11.71
N TYR A 137 -2.21 -16.15 -12.05
CA TYR A 137 -1.98 -17.46 -12.63
C TYR A 137 -1.73 -18.56 -11.60
N ARG A 138 -1.72 -18.20 -10.30
CA ARG A 138 -1.41 -19.12 -9.19
C ARG A 138 -0.12 -19.88 -9.45
N SER A 139 0.94 -19.14 -9.75
CA SER A 139 2.24 -19.70 -10.03
C SER A 139 3.33 -19.07 -9.19
N ALA A 140 4.33 -19.85 -8.86
CA ALA A 140 5.52 -19.41 -8.16
C ALA A 140 6.78 -19.95 -8.84
N VAL A 141 7.83 -19.14 -8.84
CA VAL A 141 9.14 -19.48 -9.38
C VAL A 141 10.20 -19.12 -8.36
N PHE A 142 11.11 -20.03 -8.09
CA PHE A 142 12.30 -19.76 -7.30
C PHE A 142 13.56 -20.32 -7.98
N TYR A 143 14.70 -19.80 -7.56
CA TYR A 143 15.99 -20.16 -8.12
C TYR A 143 16.88 -20.80 -7.06
N VAL A 144 17.63 -21.83 -7.45
CA VAL A 144 18.61 -22.51 -6.60
C VAL A 144 19.96 -22.59 -7.28
N THR A 145 21.01 -22.70 -6.51
CA THR A 145 22.38 -22.84 -7.07
C THR A 145 22.64 -24.23 -7.64
N GLU A 146 22.06 -25.25 -7.04
CA GLU A 146 22.26 -26.65 -7.38
C GLU A 146 21.09 -27.50 -6.90
N GLY A 147 21.06 -28.76 -7.32
CA GLY A 147 20.28 -29.80 -6.66
C GLY A 147 18.81 -29.86 -7.03
N LEU A 148 18.38 -29.50 -8.27
CA LEU A 148 16.96 -29.61 -8.67
C LEU A 148 16.31 -30.98 -8.42
N GLN A 149 17.10 -32.05 -8.27
CA GLN A 149 16.61 -33.39 -7.97
C GLN A 149 16.43 -33.65 -6.48
N ASP A 150 17.00 -32.82 -5.62
CA ASP A 150 16.96 -32.98 -4.16
C ASP A 150 16.90 -31.61 -3.46
N ILE A 151 15.86 -30.84 -3.75
CA ILE A 151 15.59 -29.55 -3.07
C ILE A 151 14.89 -29.80 -1.75
N HIS A 152 15.38 -29.17 -0.70
CA HIS A 152 14.75 -29.14 0.60
C HIS A 152 13.97 -27.83 0.77
N ILE A 153 12.65 -27.89 0.74
CA ILE A 153 11.81 -26.77 1.13
C ILE A 153 11.86 -26.66 2.66
N LEU A 154 12.39 -25.55 3.15
CA LEU A 154 12.51 -25.26 4.58
C LEU A 154 11.21 -24.67 5.11
N ASP A 155 10.63 -23.73 4.36
CA ASP A 155 9.35 -23.14 4.67
C ASP A 155 8.64 -22.63 3.40
N ILE A 156 7.29 -22.59 3.44
CA ILE A 156 6.49 -22.19 2.30
C ILE A 156 5.12 -21.70 2.74
N LYS A 157 4.70 -20.59 2.16
CA LYS A 157 3.36 -20.04 2.31
C LYS A 157 2.83 -19.62 0.95
N LEU A 158 1.75 -20.26 0.49
CA LEU A 158 1.11 -19.99 -0.81
C LEU A 158 -0.26 -19.33 -0.67
N GLY A 159 -0.90 -19.42 0.50
CA GLY A 159 -2.21 -18.87 0.81
C GLY A 159 -2.23 -18.06 2.11
N PRO A 160 -3.42 -17.65 2.58
CA PRO A 160 -3.58 -17.00 3.88
C PRO A 160 -3.01 -17.83 5.02
N GLU A 161 -2.73 -17.19 6.15
CA GLU A 161 -2.28 -17.91 7.35
C GLU A 161 -3.29 -18.99 7.76
N GLY A 162 -2.78 -20.18 8.06
CA GLY A 162 -3.60 -21.36 8.37
C GLY A 162 -4.05 -22.16 7.14
N SER A 163 -3.61 -21.80 5.93
CA SER A 163 -3.83 -22.64 4.73
C SER A 163 -3.11 -23.99 4.87
N VAL A 164 -3.73 -25.02 4.31
CA VAL A 164 -3.15 -26.37 4.19
C VAL A 164 -2.70 -26.58 2.75
N ILE A 165 -1.45 -27.00 2.59
CA ILE A 165 -0.84 -27.27 1.28
C ILE A 165 -0.70 -28.78 1.11
N THR A 166 -1.20 -29.31 0.00
CA THR A 166 -1.19 -30.75 -0.31
C THR A 166 -0.67 -31.00 -1.74
N PRO A 167 0.28 -31.91 -1.98
CA PRO A 167 1.04 -32.68 -0.96
C PRO A 167 1.90 -31.74 -0.09
N ASP A 168 2.40 -32.23 1.05
CA ASP A 168 3.32 -31.45 1.89
C ASP A 168 4.58 -31.08 1.06
N PRO A 169 4.85 -29.79 0.84
CA PRO A 169 5.97 -29.36 0.02
C PRO A 169 7.34 -29.81 0.58
N ARG A 170 7.42 -30.05 1.88
CA ARG A 170 8.66 -30.53 2.55
C ARG A 170 8.99 -31.98 2.19
N GLU A 171 8.01 -32.74 1.71
CA GLU A 171 8.19 -34.13 1.24
C GLU A 171 8.58 -34.19 -0.25
N ILE A 172 8.36 -33.10 -0.98
CA ILE A 172 8.69 -33.01 -2.41
C ILE A 172 10.13 -32.55 -2.56
N ARG A 173 10.96 -33.39 -3.16
CA ARG A 173 12.39 -33.14 -3.34
C ARG A 173 12.76 -32.83 -4.79
N ASP A 174 12.15 -33.54 -5.73
CA ASP A 174 12.45 -33.43 -7.14
C ASP A 174 11.66 -32.27 -7.79
N PHE A 175 12.36 -31.22 -8.19
CA PHE A 175 11.85 -30.06 -8.91
C PHE A 175 12.39 -29.95 -10.35
N MET A 176 12.83 -31.07 -10.93
CA MET A 176 13.18 -31.13 -12.37
C MET A 176 12.01 -30.79 -13.27
N SER A 177 10.81 -30.87 -12.77
CA SER A 177 9.57 -30.46 -13.45
C SER A 177 8.70 -29.67 -12.51
N MET A 178 7.81 -28.86 -13.09
CA MET A 178 6.78 -28.14 -12.36
C MET A 178 6.03 -29.05 -11.38
N LYS A 179 5.77 -28.54 -10.20
CA LYS A 179 4.96 -29.21 -9.17
C LYS A 179 3.65 -28.46 -8.99
N GLU A 180 2.61 -29.23 -8.72
CA GLU A 180 1.29 -28.70 -8.40
C GLU A 180 0.99 -28.97 -6.93
N PHE A 181 0.45 -27.94 -6.27
CA PHE A 181 0.04 -28.00 -4.87
C PHE A 181 -1.40 -27.50 -4.77
N GLU A 182 -2.24 -28.24 -4.07
CA GLU A 182 -3.53 -27.76 -3.65
C GLU A 182 -3.37 -26.95 -2.36
N VAL A 183 -3.82 -25.71 -2.37
CA VAL A 183 -3.83 -24.82 -1.22
C VAL A 183 -5.27 -24.67 -0.78
N SER A 184 -5.61 -25.19 0.38
CA SER A 184 -6.95 -25.12 0.94
C SER A 184 -6.99 -24.16 2.12
N TYR A 185 -7.96 -23.27 2.09
CA TYR A 185 -8.27 -22.35 3.18
C TYR A 185 -9.79 -22.21 3.30
N ARG A 186 -10.36 -22.56 4.46
CA ARG A 186 -11.83 -22.68 4.63
C ARG A 186 -12.43 -23.59 3.55
N ASP A 187 -13.42 -23.08 2.81
CA ASP A 187 -14.09 -23.81 1.72
C ASP A 187 -13.46 -23.54 0.34
N ILE A 188 -12.37 -22.77 0.28
CA ILE A 188 -11.68 -22.43 -0.96
C ILE A 188 -10.52 -23.38 -1.15
N VAL A 189 -10.41 -23.94 -2.37
CA VAL A 189 -9.27 -24.77 -2.79
C VAL A 189 -8.71 -24.17 -4.08
N GLU A 190 -7.42 -23.85 -4.07
CA GLU A 190 -6.70 -23.32 -5.21
C GLU A 190 -5.55 -24.26 -5.59
N THR A 191 -5.31 -24.43 -6.90
CA THR A 191 -4.14 -25.16 -7.38
C THR A 191 -3.05 -24.17 -7.73
N TRP A 192 -1.90 -24.30 -7.08
CA TRP A 192 -0.70 -23.52 -7.33
C TRP A 192 0.35 -24.36 -8.05
N THR A 193 1.00 -23.76 -9.04
CA THR A 193 2.13 -24.37 -9.75
C THR A 193 3.44 -23.75 -9.25
N VAL A 194 4.42 -24.60 -8.93
CA VAL A 194 5.72 -24.16 -8.41
C VAL A 194 6.82 -24.73 -9.31
N ASN A 195 7.67 -23.84 -9.80
CA ASN A 195 8.84 -24.17 -10.60
C ASN A 195 10.13 -23.76 -9.88
N ALA A 196 11.14 -24.61 -9.96
CA ALA A 196 12.49 -24.26 -9.57
C ALA A 196 13.41 -24.24 -10.79
N TYR A 197 14.33 -23.31 -10.83
CA TYR A 197 15.34 -23.20 -11.88
C TYR A 197 16.74 -23.09 -11.27
N MET A 198 17.72 -23.66 -11.95
CA MET A 198 19.12 -23.43 -11.58
C MET A 198 19.57 -22.07 -12.09
N LYS A 199 20.26 -21.34 -11.24
CA LYS A 199 20.93 -20.08 -11.58
C LYS A 199 22.32 -20.09 -10.98
N ASP A 200 23.34 -19.80 -11.77
CA ASP A 200 24.67 -19.57 -11.25
C ASP A 200 24.67 -18.32 -10.37
N ILE A 201 25.26 -18.40 -9.20
CA ILE A 201 25.43 -17.23 -8.33
C ILE A 201 26.49 -16.33 -8.98
N GLN A 202 25.99 -15.23 -9.55
CA GLN A 202 26.83 -14.07 -9.83
C GLN A 202 26.58 -13.05 -8.73
N ILE A 203 27.58 -12.21 -8.45
CA ILE A 203 27.39 -11.08 -7.57
C ILE A 203 26.36 -10.15 -8.19
N GLU A 204 25.33 -9.83 -7.43
CA GLU A 204 24.27 -8.93 -7.84
C GLU A 204 24.11 -7.81 -6.80
N THR A 205 24.08 -6.56 -7.27
CA THR A 205 23.65 -5.42 -6.46
C THR A 205 22.13 -5.32 -6.57
N SER A 206 21.41 -5.38 -5.44
CA SER A 206 19.95 -5.36 -5.46
C SER A 206 19.39 -3.97 -5.15
N THR A 207 19.04 -3.67 -3.93
CA THR A 207 18.35 -2.44 -3.54
C THR A 207 19.04 -1.73 -2.38
N ALA A 208 18.76 -0.45 -2.21
CA ALA A 208 19.06 0.30 -1.00
C ALA A 208 17.75 0.81 -0.39
N ASP A 209 17.60 0.61 0.91
CA ASP A 209 16.56 1.26 1.71
C ASP A 209 17.20 2.45 2.41
N ALA A 210 16.93 3.65 1.88
CA ALA A 210 17.64 4.87 2.24
C ALA A 210 16.74 5.79 3.08
N TRP A 211 17.36 6.34 4.14
CA TRP A 211 16.79 7.34 5.03
C TRP A 211 17.55 8.65 4.88
N THR A 212 17.30 9.60 5.73
CA THR A 212 17.94 10.94 5.67
C THR A 212 19.45 10.89 5.68
N ASN A 213 20.07 10.04 6.54
CA ASN A 213 21.52 10.04 6.78
C ASN A 213 22.14 8.64 6.88
N HIS A 214 21.39 7.61 6.55
CA HIS A 214 21.85 6.23 6.53
C HIS A 214 21.07 5.42 5.49
N ALA A 215 21.58 4.24 5.13
CA ALA A 215 20.89 3.31 4.26
C ALA A 215 21.24 1.86 4.60
N TYR A 216 20.32 0.95 4.31
CA TYR A 216 20.55 -0.48 4.30
C TYR A 216 20.72 -0.93 2.86
N LEU A 217 21.89 -1.47 2.55
CA LEU A 217 22.23 -1.97 1.22
C LEU A 217 21.96 -3.48 1.17
N SER A 218 21.45 -3.95 0.05
CA SER A 218 21.23 -5.38 -0.19
C SER A 218 21.78 -5.84 -1.53
N GLY A 219 22.16 -7.10 -1.60
CA GLY A 219 22.67 -7.75 -2.79
C GLY A 219 22.63 -9.27 -2.66
N ILE A 220 23.12 -9.97 -3.65
CA ILE A 220 23.21 -11.42 -3.68
C ILE A 220 24.66 -11.82 -3.89
N CYS A 221 25.17 -12.76 -3.09
CA CYS A 221 26.46 -13.39 -3.33
C CYS A 221 26.44 -14.85 -2.85
N ALA A 222 27.39 -15.64 -3.32
CA ALA A 222 27.57 -17.00 -2.81
C ALA A 222 27.92 -16.98 -1.31
N GLN A 223 27.35 -17.90 -0.53
CA GLN A 223 27.71 -18.05 0.90
C GLN A 223 29.18 -18.38 1.08
N SER A 224 29.79 -19.05 0.09
CA SER A 224 31.23 -19.34 0.08
C SER A 224 32.09 -18.16 -0.36
N ALA A 225 31.51 -17.02 -0.72
CA ALA A 225 32.25 -15.84 -1.16
C ALA A 225 33.16 -15.31 -0.06
N SER A 226 34.39 -14.98 -0.44
CA SER A 226 35.38 -14.45 0.50
C SER A 226 35.26 -12.94 0.60
N ASN A 227 35.10 -12.43 1.82
CA ASN A 227 35.04 -11.01 2.15
C ASN A 227 34.04 -10.21 1.30
N PRO A 228 32.76 -10.56 1.29
CA PRO A 228 31.75 -9.78 0.60
C PRO A 228 31.66 -8.37 1.19
N THR A 229 31.60 -7.36 0.33
CA THR A 229 31.56 -5.95 0.69
C THR A 229 30.60 -5.21 -0.21
N PHE A 230 30.11 -4.06 0.25
CA PHE A 230 29.54 -3.04 -0.64
C PHE A 230 30.51 -1.89 -0.79
N MET A 231 30.63 -1.39 -2.00
CA MET A 231 31.28 -0.13 -2.31
C MET A 231 30.21 0.92 -2.60
N TYR A 232 30.37 2.12 -2.05
CA TYR A 232 29.43 3.22 -2.26
C TYR A 232 30.14 4.56 -2.31
N LYS A 233 29.51 5.56 -2.95
CA LYS A 233 29.96 6.95 -3.00
C LYS A 233 28.80 7.87 -3.37
N ALA A 234 28.87 9.16 -3.09
CA ALA A 234 28.01 10.12 -3.74
C ALA A 234 28.31 10.14 -5.26
N VAL A 235 27.29 10.32 -6.09
CA VAL A 235 27.44 10.25 -7.56
C VAL A 235 28.51 11.18 -8.06
N ASN A 236 28.65 12.37 -7.43
CA ASN A 236 29.65 13.38 -7.80
C ASN A 236 31.06 13.11 -7.24
N ASP A 237 31.22 12.12 -6.36
CA ASP A 237 32.52 11.79 -5.77
C ASP A 237 33.35 10.90 -6.71
N THR A 238 34.65 11.02 -6.59
CA THR A 238 35.61 10.22 -7.35
C THR A 238 36.07 8.96 -6.59
N LEU A 239 35.98 8.98 -5.26
CA LEU A 239 36.50 7.92 -4.40
C LEU A 239 35.35 7.05 -3.88
N TRP A 240 35.55 5.74 -3.94
CA TRP A 240 34.67 4.76 -3.36
C TRP A 240 35.01 4.52 -1.87
N SER A 241 33.99 4.49 -1.04
CA SER A 241 34.03 3.96 0.31
C SER A 241 33.59 2.50 0.29
N SER A 242 34.09 1.71 1.25
CA SER A 242 33.65 0.31 1.37
C SER A 242 33.07 0.02 2.76
N VAL A 243 32.07 -0.83 2.81
CA VAL A 243 31.51 -1.36 4.04
C VAL A 243 31.46 -2.88 3.95
N PRO A 244 31.92 -3.61 4.99
CA PRO A 244 31.79 -5.06 5.03
C PRO A 244 30.34 -5.46 5.11
N VAL A 245 30.01 -6.61 4.55
CA VAL A 245 28.70 -7.23 4.71
C VAL A 245 28.53 -7.70 6.15
N GLU A 246 27.42 -7.35 6.77
CA GLU A 246 27.09 -7.73 8.15
C GLU A 246 26.60 -9.16 8.23
N GLU A 247 25.79 -9.56 7.24
CA GLU A 247 25.18 -10.88 7.17
C GLU A 247 25.01 -11.35 5.72
N VAL A 248 25.21 -12.63 5.49
CA VAL A 248 24.76 -13.34 4.29
C VAL A 248 23.78 -14.41 4.73
N THR A 249 22.54 -14.33 4.30
CA THR A 249 21.51 -15.29 4.69
C THR A 249 21.78 -16.66 4.10
N VAL A 250 21.63 -17.70 4.93
CA VAL A 250 21.92 -19.09 4.54
C VAL A 250 20.92 -19.63 3.53
N ASP A 251 19.69 -19.18 3.61
CA ASP A 251 18.56 -19.67 2.83
C ASP A 251 18.45 -19.04 1.44
N ARG A 252 18.84 -17.76 1.28
CA ARG A 252 18.63 -17.00 0.03
C ARG A 252 19.88 -16.32 -0.53
N SER A 253 21.03 -16.51 0.11
CA SER A 253 22.28 -15.86 -0.30
C SER A 253 22.22 -14.33 -0.37
N ILE A 254 21.31 -13.73 0.39
CA ILE A 254 21.17 -12.27 0.46
C ILE A 254 22.24 -11.73 1.40
N MET A 255 22.99 -10.77 0.90
CA MET A 255 23.97 -10.02 1.69
C MET A 255 23.44 -8.63 2.03
N THR A 256 23.66 -8.18 3.26
CA THR A 256 23.20 -6.90 3.76
C THR A 256 24.32 -6.13 4.44
N ALA A 257 24.27 -4.80 4.37
CA ALA A 257 25.13 -3.91 5.13
C ALA A 257 24.40 -2.60 5.45
N HIS A 258 24.74 -2.03 6.59
CA HIS A 258 24.27 -0.71 7.01
C HIS A 258 25.37 0.34 6.80
N ILE A 259 25.03 1.45 6.16
CA ILE A 259 25.87 2.62 6.01
C ILE A 259 25.24 3.83 6.68
N ALA A 260 26.06 4.65 7.32
CA ALA A 260 25.61 5.85 8.04
C ALA A 260 26.52 7.06 7.71
N GLY A 261 26.06 8.24 8.09
CA GLY A 261 26.79 9.49 7.85
C GLY A 261 26.64 9.99 6.41
N LEU A 262 25.53 9.62 5.77
CA LEU A 262 25.17 10.12 4.45
C LEU A 262 24.62 11.55 4.56
N GLU A 263 24.82 12.33 3.48
CA GLU A 263 24.22 13.67 3.36
C GLU A 263 22.76 13.55 2.90
N PRO A 264 21.83 14.35 3.47
CA PRO A 264 20.44 14.37 3.05
C PRO A 264 20.27 14.82 1.59
N SER A 265 19.15 14.41 0.96
CA SER A 265 18.79 14.78 -0.42
C SER A 265 19.92 14.59 -1.43
N THR A 266 20.76 13.59 -1.20
CA THR A 266 21.97 13.33 -1.99
C THR A 266 21.85 12.01 -2.74
N GLU A 267 22.21 12.02 -4.01
CA GLU A 267 22.25 10.82 -4.84
C GLU A 267 23.57 10.07 -4.62
N TYR A 268 23.44 8.81 -4.27
CA TYR A 268 24.53 7.86 -4.08
C TYR A 268 24.46 6.75 -5.13
N VAL A 269 25.60 6.16 -5.42
CA VAL A 269 25.73 4.95 -6.19
C VAL A 269 26.45 3.90 -5.35
N PHE A 270 26.01 2.65 -5.43
CA PHE A 270 26.65 1.53 -4.75
C PHE A 270 26.72 0.29 -5.61
N LYS A 271 27.58 -0.63 -5.25
CA LYS A 271 27.72 -1.95 -5.88
C LYS A 271 28.18 -3.00 -4.87
N ALA A 272 27.73 -4.22 -5.09
CA ALA A 272 28.19 -5.40 -4.39
C ALA A 272 29.54 -5.88 -4.94
N VAL A 273 30.44 -6.33 -4.08
CA VAL A 273 31.76 -6.83 -4.46
C VAL A 273 32.11 -8.06 -3.62
N ALA A 274 32.53 -9.16 -4.26
CA ALA A 274 33.12 -10.31 -3.60
C ALA A 274 33.97 -11.12 -4.58
N ASP A 275 35.01 -11.77 -4.10
CA ASP A 275 35.91 -12.64 -4.90
C ASP A 275 36.47 -11.99 -6.18
N GLY A 276 36.63 -10.65 -6.17
CA GLY A 276 37.09 -9.89 -7.32
C GLY A 276 36.04 -9.65 -8.42
N MET A 277 34.80 -10.09 -8.18
CA MET A 277 33.65 -9.76 -9.03
C MET A 277 32.89 -8.58 -8.47
N GLU A 278 32.24 -7.82 -9.35
CA GLU A 278 31.46 -6.66 -9.03
C GLU A 278 30.05 -6.80 -9.62
N GLY A 279 29.02 -6.48 -8.83
CA GLY A 279 27.65 -6.31 -9.30
C GLY A 279 27.49 -5.00 -10.09
N LEU A 280 26.34 -4.84 -10.73
CA LEU A 280 26.02 -3.60 -11.42
C LEU A 280 25.90 -2.44 -10.43
N GLU A 281 26.23 -1.25 -10.88
CA GLU A 281 26.03 -0.03 -10.09
C GLU A 281 24.54 0.31 -10.02
N VAL A 282 24.06 0.54 -8.79
CA VAL A 282 22.66 0.92 -8.50
C VAL A 282 22.68 2.25 -7.75
N THR A 283 21.80 3.16 -8.12
CA THR A 283 21.67 4.46 -7.46
C THR A 283 20.51 4.49 -6.48
N PHE A 284 20.65 5.29 -5.44
CA PHE A 284 19.59 5.64 -4.50
C PHE A 284 19.73 7.10 -4.07
N VAL A 285 18.66 7.67 -3.56
CA VAL A 285 18.66 9.05 -3.05
C VAL A 285 18.27 9.01 -1.58
N THR A 286 19.06 9.68 -0.73
CA THR A 286 18.70 9.86 0.68
C THR A 286 17.50 10.80 0.80
N GLU A 287 16.68 10.58 1.82
CA GLU A 287 15.53 11.42 2.10
C GLU A 287 15.92 12.86 2.44
N ASP A 288 14.97 13.77 2.28
CA ASP A 288 15.14 15.16 2.68
C ASP A 288 15.36 15.28 4.20
N GLY A 289 16.32 16.08 4.58
CA GLY A 289 16.65 16.37 5.97
C GLY A 289 15.71 17.35 6.66
N LEU A 290 14.49 17.54 6.17
CA LEU A 290 13.46 18.35 6.80
C LEU A 290 13.14 17.79 8.20
N GLN A 291 13.77 18.37 9.19
CA GLN A 291 13.35 18.14 10.57
C GLN A 291 12.01 18.81 10.79
N MET A 292 11.13 18.14 11.53
CA MET A 292 9.93 18.80 12.01
C MET A 292 10.35 20.04 12.81
N PRO A 293 9.76 21.21 12.53
CA PRO A 293 10.01 22.38 13.36
C PRO A 293 9.80 22.03 14.82
N ASN A 294 10.71 22.50 15.68
CA ASN A 294 10.64 22.29 17.12
C ASN A 294 10.57 20.78 17.55
N MET A 295 11.49 19.96 17.04
CA MET A 295 11.57 18.54 17.40
C MET A 295 11.75 18.28 18.91
N SER A 296 12.36 19.22 19.64
CA SER A 296 12.52 19.14 21.11
C SER A 296 11.22 19.41 21.85
N PHE A 297 10.21 19.96 21.19
CA PHE A 297 8.98 20.44 21.78
C PHE A 297 9.19 21.49 22.89
N ASP A 298 10.30 22.19 22.86
CA ASP A 298 10.64 23.20 23.87
C ASP A 298 9.95 24.54 23.61
N ASP A 299 9.68 24.84 22.33
CA ASP A 299 9.07 26.10 21.91
C ASP A 299 7.56 25.90 21.63
N TRP A 300 6.76 26.05 22.66
CA TRP A 300 5.30 25.99 22.55
C TRP A 300 4.70 27.38 22.76
N TYR A 301 3.69 27.72 21.98
CA TYR A 301 2.87 28.89 22.21
C TYR A 301 1.39 28.51 22.20
N LEU A 302 0.60 29.31 22.86
CA LEU A 302 -0.86 29.19 22.83
C LEU A 302 -1.38 30.01 21.66
N ASP A 303 -1.87 29.36 20.66
CA ASP A 303 -2.51 30.03 19.53
C ASP A 303 -3.95 30.42 19.86
N THR A 304 -4.62 29.60 20.66
CA THR A 304 -5.92 29.89 21.26
C THR A 304 -5.93 29.38 22.70
N PRO A 305 -6.87 29.82 23.55
CA PRO A 305 -6.96 29.36 24.94
C PRO A 305 -7.06 27.84 25.09
N GLU A 306 -7.36 27.12 24.00
CA GLU A 306 -7.65 25.69 24.01
C GLU A 306 -6.56 24.85 23.30
N ASN A 307 -5.66 25.47 22.53
CA ASN A 307 -4.66 24.75 21.74
C ASN A 307 -3.23 25.20 22.06
N GLN A 308 -2.38 24.25 22.30
CA GLN A 308 -0.92 24.43 22.30
C GLN A 308 -0.36 23.93 20.97
N VAL A 309 0.35 24.79 20.27
CA VAL A 309 0.98 24.48 18.98
C VAL A 309 2.47 24.75 19.10
N ALA A 310 3.27 23.90 18.51
CA ALA A 310 4.72 24.10 18.44
C ALA A 310 5.05 25.34 17.59
N ASP A 311 5.94 26.21 18.05
CA ASP A 311 6.41 27.35 17.26
C ASP A 311 7.29 26.85 16.12
N GLY A 312 6.73 26.88 14.90
CA GLY A 312 7.36 26.41 13.68
C GLY A 312 8.36 27.38 13.03
N LYS A 313 8.98 28.28 13.81
CA LYS A 313 9.95 29.22 13.27
C LYS A 313 11.33 28.59 13.17
#